data_bd0d6c5e9b85ca416b478416b1943450
#
_entry.id   bd0d6c5e9b85ca416b478416b1943450
#
_cell.length_a   1.000
_cell.length_b   1.000
_cell.length_c   1.000
_cell.angle_alpha   90.00
_cell.angle_beta   90.00
_cell.angle_gamma   90.00
#
_symmetry.space_group_name_H-M   'P 1'
#
loop_
_entity.id
_entity.type
_entity.pdbx_description
1 polymer ?
#
loop_
_entity_poly.entity_id
_entity_poly.type
_entity_poly.pdbx_seq_one_letter_code
_entity_poly.pdbx_strand_id
1 'polypeptide(L)' 'MDGVRANFSGELNALRAATGAEFDRLFLQGMIKHHQGAIEMAMDFKNSNSMVVADLSAAIIKQQEIEITRMEELLLK' A
#
# COMPACT_ATOMS: atom_id res chain seq x y z
N MET A 1 5.03 -15.93 4.42
CA MET A 1 5.17 -14.77 3.57
C MET A 1 6.56 -14.17 3.56
N ASP A 2 7.52 -15.04 3.50
CA ASP A 2 8.92 -14.62 3.58
C ASP A 2 9.35 -13.75 2.41
N GLY A 3 8.77 -13.98 1.20
CA GLY A 3 9.09 -13.19 0.03
C GLY A 3 8.71 -11.72 0.17
N VAL A 4 7.55 -11.44 0.79
CA VAL A 4 7.10 -10.07 1.03
C VAL A 4 8.01 -9.40 2.06
N ARG A 5 8.36 -10.13 3.11
CA ARG A 5 9.25 -9.62 4.14
C ARG A 5 10.64 -9.31 3.56
N ALA A 6 11.17 -10.19 2.72
CA ALA A 6 12.46 -9.98 2.07
C ALA A 6 12.44 -8.73 1.19
N ASN A 7 11.35 -8.50 0.45
CA ASN A 7 11.20 -7.32 -0.40
C ASN A 7 11.16 -6.01 0.40
N PHE A 8 10.63 -6.06 1.63
CA PHE A 8 10.54 -4.87 2.48
C PHE A 8 11.81 -4.59 3.28
N SER A 9 12.68 -5.58 3.49
CA SER A 9 13.85 -5.40 4.34
C SER A 9 14.75 -4.27 3.89
N GLY A 10 15.06 -4.21 2.60
CA GLY A 10 15.90 -3.15 2.05
C GLY A 10 15.25 -1.79 2.13
N GLU A 11 13.95 -1.73 1.86
CA GLU A 11 13.17 -0.50 1.94
C GLU A 11 13.09 0.03 3.37
N LEU A 12 12.90 -0.85 4.35
CA LEU A 12 12.88 -0.45 5.76
C LEU A 12 14.23 0.05 6.23
N ASN A 13 15.33 -0.57 5.79
CA ASN A 13 16.66 -0.13 6.14
C ASN A 13 16.97 1.24 5.57
N ALA A 14 16.60 1.47 4.30
CA ALA A 14 16.76 2.78 3.67
C ALA A 14 15.94 3.85 4.40
N LEU A 15 14.72 3.51 4.80
CA LEU A 15 13.84 4.41 5.53
C LEU A 15 14.44 4.80 6.88
N ARG A 16 14.99 3.84 7.61
CA ARG A 16 15.60 4.10 8.93
C ARG A 16 16.81 5.02 8.81
N ALA A 17 17.53 4.94 7.70
CA ALA A 17 18.71 5.75 7.48
C ALA A 17 18.40 7.14 6.93
N ALA A 18 17.20 7.35 6.39
CA ALA A 18 16.82 8.59 5.75
C ALA A 18 16.35 9.63 6.77
N THR A 19 16.50 10.92 6.41
CA THR A 19 16.04 12.04 7.24
C THR A 19 15.37 13.09 6.34
N GLY A 20 14.52 13.92 6.94
CA GLY A 20 13.88 15.04 6.27
C GLY A 20 13.06 14.64 5.06
N ALA A 21 13.24 15.37 3.96
CA ALA A 21 12.48 15.18 2.73
C ALA A 21 12.71 13.78 2.11
N GLU A 22 13.92 13.25 2.27
CA GLU A 22 14.23 11.90 1.80
C GLU A 22 13.41 10.86 2.55
N PHE A 23 13.27 11.02 3.87
CA PHE A 23 12.43 10.14 4.67
C PHE A 23 10.98 10.18 4.17
N ASP A 24 10.44 11.38 3.97
CA ASP A 24 9.06 11.55 3.54
C ASP A 24 8.83 10.87 2.19
N ARG A 25 9.75 11.06 1.25
CA ARG A 25 9.64 10.46 -0.08
C ARG A 25 9.66 8.95 -0.01
N LEU A 26 10.61 8.38 0.72
CA LEU A 26 10.73 6.93 0.85
C LEU A 26 9.54 6.33 1.60
N PHE A 27 9.05 7.00 2.63
CA PHE A 27 7.87 6.56 3.37
C PHE A 27 6.65 6.51 2.46
N LEU A 28 6.40 7.60 1.71
CA LEU A 28 5.25 7.68 0.82
C LEU A 28 5.32 6.63 -0.29
N GLN A 29 6.49 6.46 -0.92
CA GLN A 29 6.67 5.46 -1.96
C GLN A 29 6.44 4.06 -1.43
N GLY A 30 6.96 3.75 -0.24
CA GLY A 30 6.77 2.45 0.40
C GLY A 30 5.31 2.18 0.74
N MET A 31 4.60 3.19 1.26
CA MET A 31 3.19 3.06 1.61
C MET A 31 2.30 2.90 0.37
N ILE A 32 2.61 3.61 -0.72
CA ILE A 32 1.89 3.43 -1.98
C ILE A 32 2.01 1.98 -2.44
N LYS A 33 3.21 1.45 -2.43
CA LYS A 33 3.48 0.08 -2.84
C LYS A 33 2.73 -0.91 -1.96
N HIS A 34 2.71 -0.67 -0.66
CA HIS A 34 1.98 -1.50 0.30
C HIS A 34 0.48 -1.47 0.03
N HIS A 35 -0.07 -0.28 -0.23
CA HIS A 35 -1.49 -0.11 -0.55
C HIS A 35 -1.87 -0.80 -1.86
N GLN A 36 -1.00 -0.73 -2.86
CA GLN A 36 -1.21 -1.43 -4.13
C GLN A 36 -1.28 -2.94 -3.92
N GLY A 37 -0.45 -3.50 -3.04
CA GLY A 37 -0.50 -4.91 -2.68
C GLY A 37 -1.80 -5.29 -2.00
N ALA A 38 -2.33 -4.42 -1.14
CA ALA A 38 -3.62 -4.64 -0.50
C ALA A 38 -4.77 -4.65 -1.52
N ILE A 39 -4.71 -3.77 -2.53
CA ILE A 39 -5.71 -3.74 -3.60
C ILE A 39 -5.68 -5.06 -4.38
N GLU A 40 -4.48 -5.54 -4.74
CA GLU A 40 -4.35 -6.80 -5.46
C GLU A 40 -4.96 -7.96 -4.69
N MET A 41 -4.69 -8.02 -3.38
CA MET A 41 -5.26 -9.06 -2.52
C MET A 41 -6.78 -8.96 -2.49
N ALA A 42 -7.31 -7.76 -2.30
CA ALA A 42 -8.76 -7.54 -2.21
C ALA A 42 -9.47 -7.85 -3.54
N MET A 43 -8.81 -7.61 -4.67
CA MET A 43 -9.38 -7.92 -5.97
C MET A 43 -9.67 -9.40 -6.17
N ASP A 44 -8.89 -10.27 -5.53
CA ASP A 44 -9.11 -11.72 -5.60
C ASP A 44 -10.42 -12.12 -4.92
N PHE A 45 -10.94 -11.31 -4.03
CA PHE A 45 -12.11 -11.64 -3.21
C PHE A 45 -13.34 -10.78 -3.49
N LYS A 46 -13.25 -9.79 -4.38
CA LYS A 46 -14.39 -8.90 -4.63
C LYS A 46 -15.59 -9.62 -5.28
N ASN A 47 -15.34 -10.76 -5.92
CA ASN A 47 -16.39 -11.60 -6.52
C ASN A 47 -16.65 -12.86 -5.71
N SER A 48 -16.33 -12.83 -4.42
CA SER A 48 -16.56 -13.93 -3.51
C SER A 48 -18.06 -14.30 -3.45
N ASN A 49 -18.35 -15.60 -3.26
CA ASN A 49 -19.70 -16.05 -3.01
C ASN A 49 -20.26 -15.55 -1.68
N SER A 50 -19.38 -15.15 -0.76
CA SER A 50 -19.81 -14.49 0.47
C SER A 50 -20.02 -13.00 0.19
N MET A 51 -21.24 -12.52 0.36
CA MET A 51 -21.54 -11.11 0.16
C MET A 51 -20.77 -10.24 1.13
N VAL A 52 -20.55 -10.70 2.36
CA VAL A 52 -19.77 -9.97 3.36
C VAL A 52 -18.35 -9.76 2.88
N VAL A 53 -17.72 -10.83 2.37
CA VAL A 53 -16.33 -10.77 1.88
C VAL A 53 -16.25 -9.91 0.61
N ALA A 54 -17.21 -10.06 -0.29
CA ALA A 54 -17.23 -9.26 -1.53
C ALA A 54 -17.38 -7.77 -1.23
N ASP A 55 -18.31 -7.40 -0.35
CA ASP A 55 -18.56 -6.01 0.02
C ASP A 55 -17.36 -5.40 0.74
N LEU A 56 -16.77 -6.14 1.67
CA LEU A 56 -15.57 -5.68 2.39
C LEU A 56 -14.41 -5.48 1.42
N SER A 57 -14.22 -6.40 0.49
CA SER A 57 -13.14 -6.32 -0.50
C SER A 57 -13.29 -5.10 -1.39
N ALA A 58 -14.51 -4.82 -1.85
CA ALA A 58 -14.79 -3.62 -2.65
C ALA A 58 -14.51 -2.33 -1.85
N ALA A 59 -14.89 -2.31 -0.58
CA ALA A 59 -14.64 -1.16 0.30
C ALA A 59 -13.14 -0.94 0.52
N ILE A 60 -12.38 -2.01 0.71
CA ILE A 60 -10.93 -1.95 0.87
C ILE A 60 -10.29 -1.37 -0.38
N ILE A 61 -10.66 -1.85 -1.56
CA ILE A 61 -10.12 -1.35 -2.83
C ILE A 61 -10.33 0.15 -2.92
N LYS A 62 -11.54 0.62 -2.69
CA LYS A 62 -11.86 2.04 -2.77
C LYS A 62 -11.06 2.88 -1.78
N GLN A 63 -10.97 2.42 -0.55
CA GLN A 63 -10.22 3.09 0.51
C GLN A 63 -8.74 3.20 0.16
N GLN A 64 -8.15 2.12 -0.31
CA GLN A 64 -6.74 2.09 -0.67
C GLN A 64 -6.44 3.00 -1.87
N GLU A 65 -7.34 3.04 -2.85
CA GLU A 65 -7.19 3.92 -4.00
C GLU A 65 -7.21 5.41 -3.61
N ILE A 66 -8.10 5.77 -2.69
CA ILE A 66 -8.18 7.15 -2.18
C ILE A 66 -6.87 7.52 -1.48
N GLU A 67 -6.34 6.63 -0.64
CA GLU A 67 -5.11 6.87 0.09
C GLU A 67 -3.89 6.95 -0.84
N ILE A 68 -3.83 6.11 -1.87
CA ILE A 68 -2.76 6.17 -2.87
C ILE A 68 -2.78 7.52 -3.58
N THR A 69 -3.95 7.97 -4.02
CA THR A 69 -4.08 9.27 -4.68
C THR A 69 -3.56 10.40 -3.79
N ARG A 70 -3.92 10.36 -2.50
CA ARG A 70 -3.45 11.36 -1.54
C ARG A 70 -1.92 11.33 -1.39
N MET A 71 -1.34 10.14 -1.29
CA MET A 71 0.11 10.00 -1.16
C MET A 71 0.84 10.46 -2.42
N GLU A 72 0.28 10.17 -3.59
CA GLU A 72 0.85 10.65 -4.86
C GLU A 72 0.84 12.18 -4.94
N GLU A 73 -0.25 12.80 -4.48
CA GLU A 73 -0.33 14.26 -4.41
C GLU A 73 0.75 14.83 -3.48
N LEU A 74 0.97 14.19 -2.34
CA LEU A 74 1.98 14.61 -1.39
C LEU A 74 3.39 14.48 -1.97
N LEU A 75 3.64 13.48 -2.80
CA LEU A 75 4.93 13.31 -3.46
C LEU A 75 5.24 14.42 -4.47
N LEU A 76 4.21 15.05 -5.02
CA LEU A 76 4.39 16.15 -5.99
C LEU A 76 4.78 17.47 -5.32
N LYS A 77 4.69 17.55 -4.02
CA LYS A 77 5.13 18.73 -3.29
C LYS A 77 6.61 18.62 -2.99
#